data_a5ba1d3d58c522c1d4c38cd7a7d9ca29
#
_entry.id   a5ba1d3d58c522c1d4c38cd7a7d9ca29
#
_cell.length_a   1.000
_cell.length_b   1.000
_cell.length_c   1.000
_cell.angle_alpha   90.00
_cell.angle_beta   90.00
_cell.angle_gamma   90.00
#
_symmetry.space_group_name_H-M   'P 1'
#
loop_
_entity.id
_entity.type
_entity.pdbx_description
1 polymer ?
#
loop_
_entity_poly.entity_id
_entity_poly.type
_entity_poly.pdbx_seq_one_letter_code
_entity_poly.pdbx_strand_id
1 'polypeptide(L)'
;SAASDVYKRQGKHPYHNAGVYYIQEPSAMVPAECLKAQPGDIILDLCAAPGGKSTQIAAAMKGEGILICNEIHPARAKILSENIERMGIENALVLNETPEQLAERFPVCFDKIMVDAPCSGEGMFRKNEEAGNEWSLDNVKLCADRQDGILDCAYEMLRPGGRMVYSTCTFAPEEDEGSVHRFLAVSYTHLTL
;
A
#
# COMPACT_ATOMS: atom_id res chain seq x y z
N SER A 1 -20.29 -20.54 14.58
CA SER A 1 -21.29 -20.80 13.52
C SER A 1 -20.63 -21.34 12.28
N ALA A 2 -21.28 -22.17 11.46
CA ALA A 2 -20.72 -22.78 10.25
C ALA A 2 -20.11 -21.74 9.27
N ALA A 3 -20.64 -20.52 9.21
CA ALA A 3 -20.11 -19.43 8.41
C ALA A 3 -18.72 -18.98 8.88
N SER A 4 -18.46 -18.91 10.19
CA SER A 4 -17.13 -18.52 10.72
C SER A 4 -16.06 -19.58 10.44
N ASP A 5 -16.43 -20.85 10.33
CA ASP A 5 -15.49 -21.94 10.05
C ASP A 5 -15.13 -22.02 8.56
N VAL A 6 -16.03 -21.61 7.66
CA VAL A 6 -15.75 -21.50 6.24
C VAL A 6 -14.71 -20.41 5.98
N TYR A 7 -14.84 -19.22 6.60
CA TYR A 7 -13.84 -18.15 6.49
C TYR A 7 -12.47 -18.55 7.01
N LYS A 8 -12.39 -19.28 8.12
CA LYS A 8 -11.11 -19.75 8.69
C LYS A 8 -10.39 -20.78 7.84
N ARG A 9 -11.05 -21.40 6.86
CA ARG A 9 -10.47 -22.44 6.00
C ARG A 9 -10.14 -21.97 4.58
N GLN A 10 -10.54 -20.78 4.17
CA GLN A 10 -10.31 -20.29 2.80
C GLN A 10 -8.82 -20.26 2.43
N GLY A 11 -7.93 -19.83 3.33
CA GLY A 11 -6.47 -19.85 3.12
C GLY A 11 -5.85 -21.23 3.01
N LYS A 12 -6.58 -22.30 3.34
CA LYS A 12 -6.14 -23.70 3.21
C LYS A 12 -6.73 -24.40 1.99
N HIS A 13 -7.56 -23.69 1.21
CA HIS A 13 -8.20 -24.26 0.04
C HIS A 13 -7.18 -24.44 -1.10
N PRO A 14 -7.19 -25.54 -1.87
CA PRO A 14 -6.25 -25.74 -3.00
C PRO A 14 -6.23 -24.59 -4.00
N TYR A 15 -7.36 -23.96 -4.27
CA TYR A 15 -7.46 -22.80 -5.18
C TYR A 15 -6.75 -21.55 -4.64
N HIS A 16 -6.68 -21.38 -3.33
CA HIS A 16 -5.85 -20.32 -2.73
C HIS A 16 -4.36 -20.58 -3.01
N ASN A 17 -3.91 -21.82 -2.80
CA ASN A 17 -2.53 -22.21 -3.08
C ASN A 17 -2.19 -22.12 -4.58
N ALA A 18 -3.16 -22.38 -5.43
CA ALA A 18 -3.04 -22.26 -6.89
C ALA A 18 -3.14 -20.80 -7.40
N GLY A 19 -3.25 -19.81 -6.54
CA GLY A 19 -3.31 -18.41 -6.94
C GLY A 19 -4.60 -17.95 -7.63
N VAL A 20 -5.70 -18.72 -7.52
CA VAL A 20 -6.98 -18.38 -8.14
C VAL A 20 -7.63 -17.15 -7.51
N TYR A 21 -7.34 -16.87 -6.24
CA TYR A 21 -7.83 -15.70 -5.52
C TYR A 21 -6.88 -15.28 -4.39
N TYR A 22 -6.98 -14.00 -4.03
CA TYR A 22 -6.39 -13.42 -2.84
C TYR A 22 -7.49 -13.08 -1.84
N ILE A 23 -7.31 -13.45 -0.56
CA ILE A 23 -8.29 -13.15 0.49
C ILE A 23 -7.98 -11.77 1.06
N GLN A 24 -8.92 -10.85 0.90
CA GLN A 24 -8.80 -9.49 1.41
C GLN A 24 -10.12 -9.01 2.02
N GLU A 25 -10.01 -8.14 3.00
CA GLU A 25 -11.17 -7.50 3.61
C GLU A 25 -11.75 -6.44 2.67
N PRO A 26 -13.09 -6.33 2.51
CA PRO A 26 -13.69 -5.39 1.57
C PRO A 26 -13.25 -3.93 1.76
N SER A 27 -13.10 -3.46 3.01
CA SER A 27 -12.61 -2.11 3.29
C SER A 27 -11.18 -1.87 2.79
N ALA A 28 -10.31 -2.88 2.86
CA ALA A 28 -8.94 -2.81 2.38
C ALA A 28 -8.82 -2.84 0.84
N MET A 29 -9.91 -3.18 0.13
CA MET A 29 -9.95 -3.18 -1.34
C MET A 29 -10.21 -1.77 -1.92
N VAL A 30 -10.88 -0.90 -1.15
CA VAL A 30 -11.31 0.43 -1.61
C VAL A 30 -10.15 1.30 -2.11
N PRO A 31 -9.01 1.42 -1.41
CA PRO A 31 -7.90 2.25 -1.88
C PRO A 31 -7.36 1.83 -3.25
N ALA A 32 -7.20 0.53 -3.50
CA ALA A 32 -6.73 0.04 -4.78
C ALA A 32 -7.75 0.32 -5.92
N GLU A 33 -9.04 0.26 -5.63
CA GLU A 33 -10.10 0.65 -6.57
C GLU A 33 -10.08 2.16 -6.87
N CYS A 34 -9.84 3.00 -5.86
CA CYS A 34 -9.68 4.45 -6.02
C CYS A 34 -8.47 4.85 -6.86
N LEU A 35 -7.44 4.00 -6.92
CA LEU A 35 -6.27 4.23 -7.75
C LEU A 35 -6.62 4.21 -9.26
N LYS A 36 -7.66 3.48 -9.65
CA LYS A 36 -8.13 3.34 -11.04
C LYS A 36 -7.02 2.88 -11.98
N ALA A 37 -6.29 1.84 -11.59
CA ALA A 37 -5.26 1.24 -12.41
C ALA A 37 -5.80 0.83 -13.79
N GLN A 38 -5.02 1.07 -14.84
CA GLN A 38 -5.37 0.77 -16.22
C GLN A 38 -4.27 -0.06 -16.88
N PRO A 39 -4.59 -0.85 -17.91
CA PRO A 39 -3.58 -1.47 -18.74
C PRO A 39 -2.60 -0.45 -19.30
N GLY A 40 -1.31 -0.75 -19.24
CA GLY A 40 -0.23 0.10 -19.72
C GLY A 40 0.32 1.12 -18.71
N ASP A 41 -0.31 1.32 -17.56
CA ASP A 41 0.20 2.21 -16.50
C ASP A 41 1.55 1.72 -15.95
N ILE A 42 2.36 2.66 -15.49
CA ILE A 42 3.53 2.41 -14.63
C ILE A 42 3.12 2.79 -13.19
N ILE A 43 2.95 1.78 -12.34
CA ILE A 43 2.40 1.95 -10.99
C ILE A 43 3.41 1.55 -9.92
N LEU A 44 3.47 2.34 -8.85
CA LEU A 44 4.18 2.00 -7.62
C LEU A 44 3.17 1.72 -6.50
N ASP A 45 3.28 0.56 -5.85
CA ASP A 45 2.72 0.27 -4.53
C ASP A 45 3.86 0.39 -3.52
N LEU A 46 3.91 1.52 -2.79
CA LEU A 46 5.10 1.93 -2.03
C LEU A 46 5.27 1.18 -0.71
N CYS A 47 4.17 0.73 -0.10
CA CYS A 47 4.14 -0.02 1.17
C CYS A 47 3.32 -1.30 1.00
N ALA A 48 3.75 -2.18 0.08
CA ALA A 48 2.92 -3.16 -0.58
C ALA A 48 2.58 -4.42 0.23
N ALA A 49 3.44 -4.80 1.20
CA ALA A 49 3.24 -6.07 1.89
C ALA A 49 1.95 -6.11 2.75
N PRO A 50 1.25 -7.23 2.74
CA PRO A 50 1.62 -8.55 2.18
C PRO A 50 1.22 -8.78 0.71
N GLY A 51 0.70 -7.77 -0.03
CA GLY A 51 0.42 -7.86 -1.46
C GLY A 51 -1.06 -7.85 -1.85
N GLY A 52 -1.98 -7.64 -0.92
CA GLY A 52 -3.41 -7.62 -1.21
C GLY A 52 -3.82 -6.51 -2.17
N LYS A 53 -3.33 -5.29 -1.96
CA LYS A 53 -3.58 -4.15 -2.86
C LYS A 53 -2.82 -4.31 -4.17
N SER A 54 -1.56 -4.76 -4.12
CA SER A 54 -0.75 -5.03 -5.31
C SER A 54 -1.41 -6.05 -6.25
N THR A 55 -1.94 -7.15 -5.71
CA THR A 55 -2.62 -8.18 -6.53
C THR A 55 -3.91 -7.66 -7.16
N GLN A 56 -4.65 -6.80 -6.47
CA GLN A 56 -5.84 -6.14 -7.01
C GLN A 56 -5.47 -5.13 -8.12
N ILE A 57 -4.41 -4.34 -7.93
CA ILE A 57 -3.89 -3.41 -8.92
C ILE A 57 -3.45 -4.19 -10.18
N ALA A 58 -2.67 -5.26 -10.01
CA ALA A 58 -2.22 -6.10 -11.11
C ALA A 58 -3.38 -6.70 -11.92
N ALA A 59 -4.45 -7.13 -11.25
CA ALA A 59 -5.65 -7.64 -11.92
C ALA A 59 -6.31 -6.58 -12.81
N ALA A 60 -6.36 -5.32 -12.36
CA ALA A 60 -6.88 -4.21 -13.15
C ALA A 60 -5.99 -3.84 -14.35
N MET A 61 -4.68 -4.04 -14.23
CA MET A 61 -3.69 -3.81 -15.30
C MET A 61 -3.73 -4.88 -16.40
N LYS A 62 -4.33 -6.03 -16.18
CA LYS A 62 -4.50 -7.13 -17.16
C LYS A 62 -3.19 -7.61 -17.80
N GLY A 63 -2.09 -7.57 -17.06
CA GLY A 63 -0.76 -7.98 -17.54
C GLY A 63 -0.03 -6.94 -18.39
N GLU A 64 -0.59 -5.75 -18.59
CA GLU A 64 0.03 -4.67 -19.36
C GLU A 64 0.58 -3.59 -18.45
N GLY A 65 1.70 -2.95 -18.85
CA GLY A 65 2.40 -1.97 -18.05
C GLY A 65 3.36 -2.59 -17.02
N ILE A 66 3.73 -1.84 -16.00
CA ILE A 66 4.69 -2.27 -14.97
C ILE A 66 4.13 -1.93 -13.59
N LEU A 67 4.10 -2.91 -12.69
CA LEU A 67 3.79 -2.72 -11.28
C LEU A 67 5.05 -2.90 -10.43
N ILE A 68 5.48 -1.86 -9.77
CA ILE A 68 6.55 -1.94 -8.76
C ILE A 68 5.89 -2.05 -7.38
N CYS A 69 6.22 -3.13 -6.65
CA CYS A 69 5.71 -3.42 -5.31
C CYS A 69 6.89 -3.30 -4.33
N ASN A 70 6.91 -2.28 -3.50
CA ASN A 70 7.99 -2.05 -2.54
C ASN A 70 7.58 -2.37 -1.10
N GLU A 71 8.51 -2.90 -0.34
CA GLU A 71 8.37 -3.10 1.11
C GLU A 71 9.72 -2.94 1.79
N ILE A 72 9.80 -2.03 2.76
CA ILE A 72 11.04 -1.70 3.46
C ILE A 72 11.56 -2.85 4.36
N HIS A 73 10.66 -3.67 4.90
CA HIS A 73 11.04 -4.77 5.80
C HIS A 73 11.35 -6.06 5.02
N PRO A 74 12.60 -6.59 5.06
CA PRO A 74 13.00 -7.73 4.24
C PRO A 74 12.11 -8.97 4.42
N ALA A 75 11.72 -9.27 5.67
CA ALA A 75 10.85 -10.42 5.94
C ALA A 75 9.45 -10.27 5.32
N ARG A 76 8.91 -9.05 5.30
CA ARG A 76 7.61 -8.76 4.68
C ARG A 76 7.74 -8.67 3.15
N ALA A 77 8.85 -8.17 2.62
CA ALA A 77 9.13 -8.17 1.18
C ALA A 77 9.19 -9.60 0.63
N LYS A 78 9.74 -10.55 1.39
CA LYS A 78 9.71 -11.98 1.02
C LYS A 78 8.28 -12.51 0.93
N ILE A 79 7.41 -12.23 1.90
CA ILE A 79 6.00 -12.63 1.87
C ILE A 79 5.27 -11.99 0.67
N LEU A 80 5.57 -10.74 0.36
CA LEU A 80 5.05 -10.03 -0.80
C LEU A 80 5.44 -10.74 -2.10
N SER A 81 6.74 -11.09 -2.26
CA SER A 81 7.25 -11.82 -3.43
C SER A 81 6.55 -13.18 -3.60
N GLU A 82 6.45 -13.95 -2.52
CA GLU A 82 5.74 -15.24 -2.52
C GLU A 82 4.27 -15.11 -2.95
N ASN A 83 3.59 -14.03 -2.54
CA ASN A 83 2.21 -13.77 -2.96
C ASN A 83 2.10 -13.33 -4.42
N ILE A 84 2.99 -12.47 -4.91
CA ILE A 84 3.04 -12.05 -6.32
C ILE A 84 3.28 -13.26 -7.23
N GLU A 85 4.25 -14.12 -6.88
CA GLU A 85 4.57 -15.36 -7.61
C GLU A 85 3.38 -16.34 -7.57
N ARG A 86 2.80 -16.57 -6.39
CA ARG A 86 1.64 -17.46 -6.21
C ARG A 86 0.44 -17.03 -7.06
N MET A 87 0.23 -15.73 -7.21
CA MET A 87 -0.86 -15.17 -8.03
C MET A 87 -0.54 -15.15 -9.53
N GLY A 88 0.68 -15.54 -9.96
CA GLY A 88 1.08 -15.60 -11.35
C GLY A 88 1.15 -14.21 -12.01
N ILE A 89 1.54 -13.17 -11.28
CA ILE A 89 1.61 -11.81 -11.82
C ILE A 89 2.95 -11.62 -12.50
N GLU A 90 2.94 -11.49 -13.83
CA GLU A 90 4.13 -11.46 -14.67
C GLU A 90 4.72 -10.06 -14.85
N ASN A 91 3.91 -9.01 -14.70
CA ASN A 91 4.29 -7.61 -14.92
C ASN A 91 4.61 -6.86 -13.61
N ALA A 92 4.91 -7.59 -12.53
CA ALA A 92 5.28 -7.00 -11.24
C ALA A 92 6.75 -7.22 -10.90
N LEU A 93 7.36 -6.22 -10.27
CA LEU A 93 8.70 -6.26 -9.70
C LEU A 93 8.63 -5.96 -8.20
N VAL A 94 9.14 -6.86 -7.37
CA VAL A 94 9.21 -6.67 -5.91
C VAL A 94 10.56 -6.07 -5.54
N LEU A 95 10.53 -4.96 -4.79
CA LEU A 95 11.71 -4.27 -4.27
C LEU A 95 11.70 -4.25 -2.74
N ASN A 96 12.89 -4.15 -2.16
CA ASN A 96 13.10 -3.97 -0.73
C ASN A 96 14.02 -2.77 -0.49
N GLU A 97 13.46 -1.58 -0.68
CA GLU A 97 14.19 -0.32 -0.63
C GLU A 97 13.46 0.68 0.29
N THR A 98 14.16 1.72 0.73
CA THR A 98 13.51 2.84 1.43
C THR A 98 12.82 3.77 0.43
N PRO A 99 11.80 4.54 0.86
CA PRO A 99 11.16 5.54 0.00
C PRO A 99 12.14 6.55 -0.62
N GLU A 100 13.15 6.98 0.15
CA GLU A 100 14.17 7.93 -0.30
C GLU A 100 15.02 7.35 -1.42
N GLN A 101 15.46 6.08 -1.28
CA GLN A 101 16.23 5.39 -2.32
C GLN A 101 15.43 5.21 -3.60
N LEU A 102 14.13 5.00 -3.48
CA LEU A 102 13.25 4.92 -4.65
C LEU A 102 13.07 6.30 -5.31
N ALA A 103 12.89 7.37 -4.53
CA ALA A 103 12.75 8.72 -5.06
C ALA A 103 14.01 9.16 -5.83
N GLU A 104 15.20 8.83 -5.34
CA GLU A 104 16.46 9.09 -6.04
C GLU A 104 16.58 8.34 -7.38
N ARG A 105 16.05 7.10 -7.45
CA ARG A 105 16.18 6.23 -8.64
C ARG A 105 15.07 6.43 -9.66
N PHE A 106 13.88 6.84 -9.25
CA PHE A 106 12.68 6.90 -10.07
C PHE A 106 11.97 8.28 -10.03
N PRO A 107 12.70 9.41 -10.16
CA PRO A 107 12.04 10.72 -10.14
C PRO A 107 11.07 10.84 -11.31
N VAL A 108 9.86 11.36 -11.05
CA VAL A 108 8.83 11.63 -12.07
C VAL A 108 8.56 10.40 -12.98
N CYS A 109 8.50 9.22 -12.39
CA CYS A 109 8.47 7.95 -13.13
C CYS A 109 7.07 7.33 -13.24
N PHE A 110 6.21 7.49 -12.21
CA PHE A 110 4.98 6.72 -12.08
C PHE A 110 3.74 7.50 -12.51
N ASP A 111 2.86 6.83 -13.25
CA ASP A 111 1.54 7.34 -13.59
C ASP A 111 0.62 7.33 -12.36
N LYS A 112 0.79 6.33 -11.50
CA LYS A 112 0.00 6.16 -10.28
C LYS A 112 0.83 5.60 -9.14
N ILE A 113 0.55 6.08 -7.93
CA ILE A 113 1.22 5.61 -6.70
C ILE A 113 0.17 5.26 -5.65
N MET A 114 0.27 4.05 -5.10
CA MET A 114 -0.46 3.59 -3.92
C MET A 114 0.42 3.75 -2.69
N VAL A 115 -0.07 4.44 -1.67
CA VAL A 115 0.58 4.60 -0.37
C VAL A 115 -0.37 4.09 0.71
N ASP A 116 -0.31 2.78 0.99
CA ASP A 116 -0.99 2.19 2.16
C ASP A 116 -0.03 2.28 3.34
N ALA A 117 -0.03 3.43 3.99
CA ALA A 117 1.05 3.83 4.88
C ALA A 117 1.10 3.01 6.19
N PRO A 118 2.30 2.74 6.72
CA PRO A 118 2.43 2.25 8.08
C PRO A 118 1.84 3.27 9.05
N CYS A 119 1.00 2.82 9.99
CA CYS A 119 0.25 3.67 10.89
C CYS A 119 0.18 3.07 12.30
N SER A 120 -0.38 3.81 13.25
CA SER A 120 -0.58 3.35 14.65
C SER A 120 -1.52 2.15 14.79
N GLY A 121 -2.32 1.85 13.74
CA GLY A 121 -2.98 0.56 13.57
C GLY A 121 -4.26 0.34 14.40
N GLU A 122 -4.95 1.38 14.82
CA GLU A 122 -6.19 1.28 15.61
C GLU A 122 -7.25 0.37 14.98
N GLY A 123 -7.39 0.38 13.65
CA GLY A 123 -8.28 -0.50 12.91
C GLY A 123 -7.94 -1.99 13.02
N MET A 124 -6.76 -2.32 13.55
CA MET A 124 -6.30 -3.70 13.75
C MET A 124 -6.59 -4.26 15.14
N PHE A 125 -7.01 -3.44 16.13
CA PHE A 125 -7.23 -3.88 17.52
C PHE A 125 -8.19 -5.05 17.64
N ARG A 126 -9.21 -5.09 16.78
CA ARG A 126 -10.16 -6.22 16.74
C ARG A 126 -9.55 -7.53 16.22
N LYS A 127 -8.47 -7.46 15.45
CA LYS A 127 -7.82 -8.63 14.83
C LYS A 127 -6.56 -9.08 15.56
N ASN A 128 -5.89 -8.16 16.21
CA ASN A 128 -4.65 -8.37 16.95
C ASN A 128 -4.71 -7.61 18.28
N GLU A 129 -4.94 -8.33 19.37
CA GLU A 129 -5.00 -7.76 20.73
C GLU A 129 -3.66 -7.12 21.14
N GLU A 130 -2.52 -7.63 20.63
CA GLU A 130 -1.20 -7.08 20.92
C GLU A 130 -1.03 -5.66 20.32
N ALA A 131 -1.66 -5.37 19.20
CA ALA A 131 -1.63 -4.03 18.59
C ALA A 131 -2.18 -2.94 19.54
N GLY A 132 -3.16 -3.29 20.39
CA GLY A 132 -3.68 -2.38 21.40
C GLY A 132 -2.69 -2.05 22.52
N ASN A 133 -1.75 -2.96 22.81
CA ASN A 133 -0.73 -2.76 23.84
C ASN A 133 0.43 -1.85 23.37
N GLU A 134 0.65 -1.77 22.07
CA GLU A 134 1.70 -0.95 21.45
C GLU A 134 1.21 0.47 21.11
N TRP A 135 -0.09 0.70 21.17
CA TRP A 135 -0.68 1.99 20.83
C TRP A 135 -0.38 3.05 21.91
N SER A 136 0.03 4.23 21.47
CA SER A 136 0.21 5.41 22.31
C SER A 136 0.13 6.69 21.48
N LEU A 137 -0.16 7.82 22.12
CA LEU A 137 -0.14 9.12 21.44
C LEU A 137 1.23 9.46 20.84
N ASP A 138 2.31 9.02 21.48
CA ASP A 138 3.66 9.21 20.95
C ASP A 138 3.90 8.37 19.71
N ASN A 139 3.35 7.14 19.65
CA ASN A 139 3.40 6.30 18.46
C ASN A 139 2.58 6.90 17.31
N VAL A 140 1.41 7.48 17.58
CA VAL A 140 0.60 8.20 16.59
C VAL A 140 1.41 9.33 15.94
N LYS A 141 2.09 10.16 16.74
CA LYS A 141 2.95 11.26 16.22
C LYS A 141 4.11 10.73 15.40
N LEU A 142 4.80 9.68 15.88
CA LEU A 142 5.89 9.05 15.15
C LEU A 142 5.44 8.48 13.81
N CYS A 143 4.25 7.89 13.76
CA CYS A 143 3.66 7.40 12.51
C CYS A 143 3.31 8.55 11.57
N ALA A 144 2.71 9.63 12.08
CA ALA A 144 2.40 10.82 11.29
C ALA A 144 3.66 11.45 10.66
N ASP A 145 4.73 11.64 11.44
CA ASP A 145 6.00 12.17 10.93
C ASP A 145 6.61 11.27 9.84
N ARG A 146 6.53 9.94 10.02
CA ARG A 146 6.98 8.97 9.01
C ARG A 146 6.15 9.04 7.74
N GLN A 147 4.84 9.18 7.86
CA GLN A 147 3.92 9.27 6.72
C GLN A 147 4.18 10.53 5.90
N ASP A 148 4.51 11.65 6.53
CA ASP A 148 4.87 12.89 5.84
C ASP A 148 6.09 12.66 4.93
N GLY A 149 7.16 12.03 5.43
CA GLY A 149 8.33 11.69 4.63
C GLY A 149 8.03 10.71 3.48
N ILE A 150 7.15 9.73 3.71
CA ILE A 150 6.71 8.79 2.66
C ILE A 150 5.93 9.52 1.56
N LEU A 151 5.03 10.43 1.93
CA LEU A 151 4.24 11.20 0.98
C LEU A 151 5.11 12.16 0.16
N ASP A 152 6.11 12.80 0.76
CA ASP A 152 7.07 13.67 0.06
C ASP A 152 7.85 12.87 -1.00
N CYS A 153 8.40 11.71 -0.62
CA CYS A 153 9.07 10.81 -1.57
C CYS A 153 8.13 10.34 -2.69
N ALA A 154 6.89 9.99 -2.37
CA ALA A 154 5.90 9.57 -3.35
C ALA A 154 5.59 10.68 -4.35
N TYR A 155 5.51 11.93 -3.88
CA TYR A 155 5.28 13.09 -4.74
C TYR A 155 6.41 13.32 -5.74
N GLU A 156 7.66 13.19 -5.31
CA GLU A 156 8.83 13.32 -6.20
C GLU A 156 8.85 12.26 -7.31
N MET A 157 8.28 11.09 -7.06
CA MET A 157 8.21 9.99 -8.00
C MET A 157 7.00 10.07 -8.95
N LEU A 158 5.97 10.85 -8.61
CA LEU A 158 4.72 10.94 -9.37
C LEU A 158 4.89 11.86 -10.59
N ARG A 159 4.41 11.43 -11.75
CA ARG A 159 4.35 12.25 -12.96
C ARG A 159 3.36 13.39 -12.83
N PRO A 160 3.57 14.53 -13.51
CA PRO A 160 2.56 15.58 -13.64
C PRO A 160 1.25 15.01 -14.21
N GLY A 161 0.14 15.29 -13.54
CA GLY A 161 -1.18 14.73 -13.88
C GLY A 161 -1.40 13.28 -13.41
N GLY A 162 -0.42 12.67 -12.76
CA GLY A 162 -0.53 11.35 -12.15
C GLY A 162 -1.51 11.32 -10.97
N ARG A 163 -1.77 10.13 -10.45
CA ARG A 163 -2.70 9.90 -9.34
C ARG A 163 -1.99 9.23 -8.18
N MET A 164 -2.10 9.80 -7.00
CA MET A 164 -1.71 9.16 -5.75
C MET A 164 -2.94 8.83 -4.90
N VAL A 165 -2.96 7.65 -4.30
CA VAL A 165 -3.95 7.25 -3.29
C VAL A 165 -3.21 6.98 -1.99
N TYR A 166 -3.61 7.69 -0.94
CA TYR A 166 -3.12 7.51 0.42
C TYR A 166 -4.18 6.81 1.27
N SER A 167 -3.78 5.84 2.05
CA SER A 167 -4.65 5.12 2.98
C SER A 167 -3.89 4.68 4.22
N THR A 168 -4.62 4.56 5.32
CA THR A 168 -4.15 4.02 6.59
C THR A 168 -5.16 3.02 7.15
N CYS A 169 -4.81 2.33 8.22
CA CYS A 169 -5.74 1.54 9.02
C CYS A 169 -5.88 2.10 10.45
N THR A 170 -5.71 3.39 10.63
CA THR A 170 -5.94 4.11 11.89
C THR A 170 -7.20 4.96 11.83
N PHE A 171 -7.57 5.58 12.95
CA PHE A 171 -8.61 6.60 13.05
C PHE A 171 -8.04 7.90 13.62
N ALA A 172 -6.73 8.00 13.80
CA ALA A 172 -6.06 9.16 14.34
C ALA A 172 -6.05 10.31 13.31
N PRO A 173 -6.69 11.46 13.60
CA PRO A 173 -6.72 12.59 12.66
C PRO A 173 -5.33 13.10 12.29
N GLU A 174 -4.34 12.95 13.17
CA GLU A 174 -2.95 13.33 12.92
C GLU A 174 -2.33 12.55 11.76
N GLU A 175 -2.71 11.27 11.61
CA GLU A 175 -2.23 10.36 10.60
C GLU A 175 -3.07 10.37 9.31
N ASP A 176 -4.32 10.81 9.37
CA ASP A 176 -5.24 10.86 8.24
C ASP A 176 -5.34 12.29 7.68
N GLU A 177 -6.30 13.09 8.14
CA GLU A 177 -6.54 14.46 7.65
C GLU A 177 -5.33 15.36 7.89
N GLY A 178 -4.62 15.16 9.01
CA GLY A 178 -3.42 15.93 9.37
C GLY A 178 -2.29 15.73 8.38
N SER A 179 -1.97 14.48 8.01
CA SER A 179 -0.94 14.16 7.02
C SER A 179 -1.30 14.72 5.64
N VAL A 180 -2.56 14.55 5.20
CA VAL A 180 -3.04 15.13 3.94
C VAL A 180 -2.95 16.65 3.94
N HIS A 181 -3.34 17.30 5.04
CA HIS A 181 -3.29 18.77 5.15
C HIS A 181 -1.84 19.29 5.08
N ARG A 182 -0.91 18.66 5.81
CA ARG A 182 0.53 19.04 5.77
C ARG A 182 1.11 18.84 4.39
N PHE A 183 0.85 17.69 3.76
CA PHE A 183 1.28 17.40 2.40
C PHE A 183 0.78 18.44 1.38
N LEU A 184 -0.51 18.80 1.40
CA LEU A 184 -1.08 19.81 0.50
C LEU A 184 -0.49 21.19 0.76
N ALA A 185 -0.24 21.58 2.01
CA ALA A 185 0.35 22.87 2.33
C ALA A 185 1.76 23.04 1.73
N VAL A 186 2.57 21.98 1.74
CA VAL A 186 3.92 21.98 1.12
C VAL A 186 3.83 21.92 -0.41
N SER A 187 3.00 21.04 -0.95
CA SER A 187 2.86 20.84 -2.41
C SER A 187 2.28 22.07 -3.11
N TYR A 188 1.38 22.81 -2.47
CA TYR A 188 0.81 24.05 -3.02
C TYR A 188 1.86 25.17 -3.17
N THR A 189 2.85 25.24 -2.30
CA THR A 189 3.95 26.19 -2.39
C THR A 189 4.88 25.90 -3.58
N HIS A 190 4.99 24.66 -4.01
CA HIS A 190 5.78 24.26 -5.18
C HIS A 190 5.02 24.43 -6.51
N LEU A 191 3.68 24.47 -6.49
CA LEU A 191 2.86 24.66 -7.69
C LEU A 191 2.60 26.13 -8.03
N THR A 192 3.00 27.08 -7.18
CA THR A 192 2.72 28.52 -7.33
C THR A 192 3.96 29.36 -7.73
N LEU A 193 5.08 28.74 -8.00
CA LEU A 193 6.30 29.32 -8.54
C LEU A 193 6.56 28.84 -9.97
#